data_b2a8b85fef63de31fd216547617746bb
#
_entry.id   b2a8b85fef63de31fd216547617746bb
#
_cell.length_a   1.000
_cell.length_b   1.000
_cell.length_c   1.000
_cell.angle_alpha   90.00
_cell.angle_beta   90.00
_cell.angle_gamma   90.00
#
_symmetry.space_group_name_H-M   'P 1'
#
loop_
_entity.id
_entity.type
_entity.pdbx_description
1 polymer ?
#
loop_
_entity_poly.entity_id
_entity_poly.type
_entity_poly.pdbx_seq_one_letter_code
_entity_poly.pdbx_strand_id
1 'polypeptide(L)'
;IPKGTEIKLNLGNIGKKQLYTIILSADSDCSLYALYTPAQSSVVEGNVPLEDIAIAPQAELSIPSAENSWRWKVSESAGINTLYVLMSVQPFTETLKAFANQQNFKLDQQQVLNVTNPIKVVNAIMQDLHNTSAVASELLPHENVYALNVNSWATLKFVYEVTNDQPSTFNI
;
A
#
# COMPACT_ATOMS: atom_id res chain seq x y z
N ILE A 1 -13.19 14.39 -7.92
CA ILE A 1 -12.66 13.57 -9.04
C ILE A 1 -13.80 12.76 -9.61
N PRO A 2 -14.09 12.78 -10.93
CA PRO A 2 -15.13 11.98 -11.56
C PRO A 2 -14.89 10.46 -11.37
N LYS A 3 -15.97 9.68 -11.28
CA LYS A 3 -15.91 8.21 -11.28
C LYS A 3 -15.15 7.69 -12.50
N GLY A 4 -14.39 6.62 -12.29
CA GLY A 4 -13.63 5.98 -13.35
C GLY A 4 -12.42 6.78 -13.86
N THR A 5 -12.11 7.93 -13.24
CA THR A 5 -10.87 8.67 -13.54
C THR A 5 -9.66 7.80 -13.21
N GLU A 6 -8.69 7.77 -14.11
CA GLU A 6 -7.44 7.05 -13.85
C GLU A 6 -6.57 7.83 -12.86
N ILE A 7 -6.06 7.12 -11.86
CA ILE A 7 -5.11 7.64 -10.88
C ILE A 7 -3.72 7.09 -11.20
N LYS A 8 -2.74 7.94 -11.08
CA LYS A 8 -1.33 7.58 -11.11
C LYS A 8 -0.65 8.16 -9.88
N LEU A 9 0.06 7.33 -9.16
CA LEU A 9 0.86 7.71 -8.01
C LEU A 9 2.34 7.65 -8.38
N ASN A 10 3.06 8.77 -8.16
CA ASN A 10 4.51 8.84 -8.34
C ASN A 10 5.16 8.97 -6.96
N LEU A 11 6.00 8.02 -6.60
CA LEU A 11 6.71 7.96 -5.33
C LEU A 11 8.21 8.08 -5.59
N GLY A 12 8.88 9.03 -4.93
CA GLY A 12 10.33 9.22 -5.01
C GLY A 12 11.00 8.89 -3.68
N ASN A 13 12.05 8.09 -3.72
CA ASN A 13 12.92 7.82 -2.57
C ASN A 13 14.19 8.64 -2.69
N ILE A 14 14.24 9.80 -2.06
CA ILE A 14 15.44 10.67 -2.01
C ILE A 14 16.44 10.25 -0.93
N GLY A 15 16.11 9.21 -0.16
CA GLY A 15 16.94 8.70 0.93
C GLY A 15 18.10 7.81 0.45
N LYS A 16 18.84 7.28 1.43
CA LYS A 16 19.96 6.35 1.20
C LYS A 16 19.60 4.89 1.45
N LYS A 17 18.41 4.62 1.98
CA LYS A 17 17.91 3.27 2.28
C LYS A 17 16.80 2.92 1.31
N GLN A 18 16.65 1.63 1.01
CA GLN A 18 15.47 1.11 0.33
C GLN A 18 14.22 1.36 1.18
N LEU A 19 13.13 1.72 0.52
CA LEU A 19 11.81 1.87 1.15
C LEU A 19 10.89 0.77 0.62
N TYR A 20 10.13 0.19 1.52
CA TYR A 20 9.04 -0.73 1.25
C TYR A 20 7.72 0.01 1.42
N THR A 21 6.76 -0.26 0.57
CA THR A 21 5.54 0.55 0.50
C THR A 21 4.30 -0.35 0.47
N ILE A 22 3.30 0.00 1.27
CA ILE A 22 1.94 -0.52 1.20
C ILE A 22 1.00 0.63 0.84
N ILE A 23 0.10 0.40 -0.09
CA ILE A 23 -0.89 1.38 -0.50
C ILE A 23 -2.28 0.83 -0.23
N LEU A 24 -3.06 1.54 0.58
CA LEU A 24 -4.42 1.20 0.94
C LEU A 24 -5.37 2.30 0.46
N SER A 25 -6.51 1.91 -0.09
CA SER A 25 -7.60 2.82 -0.42
C SER A 25 -8.84 2.42 0.36
N ALA A 26 -9.44 3.39 1.06
CA ALA A 26 -10.74 3.23 1.67
C ALA A 26 -11.75 4.09 0.92
N ASP A 27 -12.85 3.49 0.47
CA ASP A 27 -13.91 4.20 -0.22
C ASP A 27 -15.01 4.70 0.73
N SER A 28 -15.98 5.42 0.18
CA SER A 28 -17.11 5.98 0.93
C SER A 28 -18.00 4.92 1.58
N ASP A 29 -17.96 3.69 1.09
CA ASP A 29 -18.75 2.55 1.61
C ASP A 29 -18.00 1.79 2.71
N CYS A 30 -16.86 2.34 3.18
CA CYS A 30 -15.96 1.72 4.15
C CYS A 30 -15.31 0.41 3.66
N SER A 31 -15.31 0.15 2.37
CA SER A 31 -14.53 -0.94 1.78
C SER A 31 -13.06 -0.56 1.75
N LEU A 32 -12.20 -1.50 2.10
CA LEU A 32 -10.76 -1.33 2.10
C LEU A 32 -10.13 -2.14 0.97
N TYR A 33 -9.28 -1.50 0.21
CA TYR A 33 -8.55 -2.09 -0.91
C TYR A 33 -7.05 -1.94 -0.70
N ALA A 34 -6.28 -2.96 -1.05
CA ALA A 34 -4.84 -2.88 -1.09
C ALA A 34 -4.35 -2.92 -2.54
N LEU A 35 -3.44 -2.00 -2.86
CA LEU A 35 -2.71 -2.02 -4.12
C LEU A 35 -1.41 -2.81 -3.93
N TYR A 36 -1.12 -3.70 -4.86
CA TYR A 36 0.12 -4.47 -4.87
C TYR A 36 0.59 -4.68 -6.31
N THR A 37 1.87 -4.89 -6.47
CA THR A 37 2.45 -5.34 -7.73
C THR A 37 2.66 -6.85 -7.65
N PRO A 38 2.11 -7.66 -8.57
CA PRO A 38 2.47 -9.06 -8.63
C PRO A 38 3.95 -9.18 -9.00
N ALA A 39 4.64 -10.13 -8.38
CA ALA A 39 5.98 -10.49 -8.80
C ALA A 39 6.01 -10.80 -10.30
N GLN A 40 6.94 -10.21 -11.02
CA GLN A 40 7.14 -10.51 -12.43
C GLN A 40 7.74 -11.91 -12.68
N SER A 41 8.07 -12.66 -11.63
CA SER A 41 8.77 -13.93 -11.72
C SER A 41 7.94 -15.10 -11.22
N SER A 42 7.71 -16.03 -12.14
CA SER A 42 7.26 -17.41 -11.92
C SER A 42 5.86 -17.59 -11.34
N VAL A 43 4.90 -17.67 -12.24
CA VAL A 43 3.67 -18.44 -12.01
C VAL A 43 4.07 -19.90 -11.80
N VAL A 44 4.33 -20.28 -10.55
CA VAL A 44 4.27 -21.66 -10.11
C VAL A 44 2.83 -21.89 -9.69
N GLU A 45 2.19 -22.91 -10.26
CA GLU A 45 0.79 -23.23 -10.06
C GLU A 45 0.33 -22.99 -8.61
N GLY A 46 -0.60 -22.06 -8.44
CA GLY A 46 -1.46 -21.95 -7.26
C GLY A 46 -1.04 -20.97 -6.15
N ASN A 47 0.20 -20.50 -6.08
CA ASN A 47 0.62 -19.50 -5.09
C ASN A 47 1.45 -18.42 -5.77
N VAL A 48 0.84 -17.26 -6.01
CA VAL A 48 1.60 -16.08 -6.41
C VAL A 48 2.09 -15.41 -5.13
N PRO A 49 3.39 -15.33 -4.89
CA PRO A 49 3.90 -14.59 -3.75
C PRO A 49 3.58 -13.12 -3.94
N LEU A 50 2.94 -12.52 -2.95
CA LEU A 50 2.84 -11.07 -2.85
C LEU A 50 4.22 -10.53 -2.51
N GLU A 51 4.72 -9.62 -3.34
CA GLU A 51 5.99 -8.96 -3.08
C GLU A 51 5.74 -7.53 -2.58
N ASP A 52 6.63 -7.06 -1.73
CA ASP A 52 6.65 -5.67 -1.32
C ASP A 52 6.87 -4.75 -2.52
N ILE A 53 6.17 -3.63 -2.55
CA ILE A 53 6.49 -2.53 -3.45
C ILE A 53 7.74 -1.85 -2.90
N ALA A 54 8.89 -2.13 -3.51
CA ALA A 54 10.17 -1.62 -3.06
C ALA A 54 10.66 -0.46 -3.94
N ILE A 55 11.13 0.61 -3.31
CA ILE A 55 11.70 1.78 -3.98
C ILE A 55 13.18 1.88 -3.58
N ALA A 56 14.06 1.64 -4.53
CA ALA A 56 15.50 1.73 -4.30
C ALA A 56 15.93 3.17 -3.89
N PRO A 57 17.08 3.33 -3.22
CA PRO A 57 17.63 4.65 -2.94
C PRO A 57 17.78 5.48 -4.22
N GLN A 58 17.41 6.77 -4.14
CA GLN A 58 17.49 7.73 -5.27
C GLN A 58 16.67 7.32 -6.51
N ALA A 59 15.66 6.46 -6.34
CA ALA A 59 14.80 5.99 -7.42
C ALA A 59 13.39 6.56 -7.30
N GLU A 60 12.66 6.50 -8.41
CA GLU A 60 11.25 6.82 -8.51
C GLU A 60 10.45 5.58 -8.92
N LEU A 61 9.23 5.48 -8.42
CA LEU A 61 8.27 4.43 -8.75
C LEU A 61 6.94 5.06 -9.16
N SER A 62 6.45 4.68 -10.34
CA SER A 62 5.09 5.05 -10.78
C SER A 62 4.15 3.86 -10.64
N ILE A 63 2.97 4.07 -10.05
CA ILE A 63 1.93 3.05 -9.87
C ILE A 63 0.61 3.58 -10.44
N PRO A 64 0.03 2.92 -11.45
CA PRO A 64 0.61 1.82 -12.24
C PRO A 64 1.86 2.23 -13.01
N SER A 65 2.75 1.27 -13.24
CA SER A 65 3.89 1.46 -14.14
C SER A 65 3.42 1.72 -15.57
N ALA A 66 4.17 2.51 -16.33
CA ALA A 66 3.86 2.78 -17.74
C ALA A 66 3.87 1.51 -18.61
N GLU A 67 4.64 0.51 -18.20
CA GLU A 67 4.78 -0.78 -18.90
C GLU A 67 3.60 -1.74 -18.66
N ASN A 68 2.81 -1.49 -17.61
CA ASN A 68 1.66 -2.32 -17.27
C ASN A 68 0.44 -1.93 -18.08
N SER A 69 -0.31 -2.92 -18.55
CA SER A 69 -1.63 -2.74 -19.16
C SER A 69 -2.72 -2.37 -18.14
N TRP A 70 -2.45 -2.62 -16.85
CA TRP A 70 -3.37 -2.28 -15.77
C TRP A 70 -3.47 -0.77 -15.56
N ARG A 71 -4.69 -0.32 -15.24
CA ARG A 71 -5.00 1.08 -14.91
C ARG A 71 -5.76 1.14 -13.60
N TRP A 72 -5.28 1.99 -12.70
CA TRP A 72 -5.98 2.23 -11.44
C TRP A 72 -7.07 3.28 -11.66
N LYS A 73 -8.32 2.87 -11.51
CA LYS A 73 -9.47 3.76 -11.63
C LYS A 73 -10.04 4.09 -10.27
N VAL A 74 -10.50 5.34 -10.14
CA VAL A 74 -11.27 5.80 -8.98
C VAL A 74 -12.50 4.93 -8.81
N SER A 75 -12.87 4.68 -7.54
CA SER A 75 -14.04 3.89 -7.16
C SER A 75 -15.31 4.27 -7.93
N GLU A 76 -16.16 3.29 -8.15
CA GLU A 76 -17.51 3.49 -8.70
C GLU A 76 -18.47 4.17 -7.69
N SER A 77 -18.13 4.16 -6.38
CA SER A 77 -18.92 4.79 -5.32
C SER A 77 -18.56 6.26 -5.19
N ALA A 78 -19.57 7.13 -5.30
CA ALA A 78 -19.41 8.56 -5.04
C ALA A 78 -19.25 8.82 -3.54
N GLY A 79 -18.50 9.84 -3.19
CA GLY A 79 -18.28 10.27 -1.80
C GLY A 79 -16.81 10.43 -1.44
N ILE A 80 -16.54 10.50 -0.15
CA ILE A 80 -15.18 10.74 0.37
C ILE A 80 -14.39 9.44 0.36
N ASN A 81 -13.27 9.46 -0.33
CA ASN A 81 -12.33 8.36 -0.41
C ASN A 81 -11.00 8.79 0.23
N THR A 82 -10.29 7.82 0.77
CA THR A 82 -9.00 8.06 1.40
C THR A 82 -7.96 7.08 0.87
N LEU A 83 -6.81 7.61 0.47
CA LEU A 83 -5.65 6.82 0.11
C LEU A 83 -4.59 6.95 1.20
N TYR A 84 -4.09 5.84 1.66
CA TYR A 84 -2.96 5.75 2.59
C TYR A 84 -1.76 5.13 1.87
N VAL A 85 -0.61 5.80 1.96
CA VAL A 85 0.67 5.27 1.52
C VAL A 85 1.55 5.11 2.75
N LEU A 86 1.80 3.86 3.14
CA LEU A 86 2.68 3.53 4.25
C LEU A 86 4.05 3.15 3.68
N MET A 87 5.10 3.71 4.24
CA MET A 87 6.47 3.45 3.83
C MET A 87 7.30 3.03 5.04
N SER A 88 8.18 2.04 4.86
CA SER A 88 9.04 1.50 5.91
C SER A 88 10.42 1.19 5.34
N VAL A 89 11.46 1.26 6.20
CA VAL A 89 12.83 0.80 5.85
C VAL A 89 12.98 -0.72 6.00
N GLN A 90 11.95 -1.41 6.48
CA GLN A 90 11.89 -2.87 6.56
C GLN A 90 10.68 -3.39 5.78
N PRO A 91 10.72 -4.62 5.27
CA PRO A 91 9.60 -5.24 4.58
C PRO A 91 8.33 -5.36 5.45
N PHE A 92 7.16 -5.32 4.82
CA PHE A 92 5.86 -5.52 5.45
C PHE A 92 5.48 -7.01 5.49
N THR A 93 6.28 -7.82 6.18
CA THR A 93 6.19 -9.29 6.16
C THR A 93 4.86 -9.82 6.68
N GLU A 94 4.39 -9.33 7.84
CA GLU A 94 3.14 -9.79 8.44
C GLU A 94 1.93 -9.27 7.66
N THR A 95 2.02 -8.07 7.12
CA THR A 95 0.98 -7.49 6.26
C THR A 95 0.80 -8.31 4.98
N LEU A 96 1.88 -8.70 4.32
CA LEU A 96 1.80 -9.54 3.12
C LEU A 96 1.21 -10.92 3.41
N LYS A 97 1.56 -11.54 4.56
CA LYS A 97 0.92 -12.77 5.02
C LYS A 97 -0.59 -12.57 5.26
N ALA A 98 -0.96 -11.43 5.85
CA ALA A 98 -2.36 -11.11 6.07
C ALA A 98 -3.13 -10.94 4.76
N PHE A 99 -2.53 -10.33 3.74
CA PHE A 99 -3.12 -10.22 2.40
C PHE A 99 -3.25 -11.60 1.73
N ALA A 100 -2.21 -12.42 1.75
CA ALA A 100 -2.22 -13.75 1.16
C ALA A 100 -3.30 -14.66 1.76
N ASN A 101 -3.67 -14.44 3.02
CA ASN A 101 -4.71 -15.18 3.72
C ASN A 101 -6.13 -14.64 3.51
N GLN A 102 -6.34 -13.62 2.66
CA GLN A 102 -7.70 -13.16 2.35
C GLN A 102 -8.43 -14.23 1.53
N GLN A 103 -9.66 -14.53 1.93
CA GLN A 103 -10.52 -15.44 1.15
C GLN A 103 -10.85 -14.78 -0.19
N ASN A 104 -10.75 -15.55 -1.27
CA ASN A 104 -10.96 -15.10 -2.66
C ASN A 104 -9.83 -14.24 -3.26
N PHE A 105 -8.59 -14.48 -2.82
CA PHE A 105 -7.45 -13.99 -3.55
C PHE A 105 -7.45 -14.61 -4.97
N LYS A 106 -8.12 -13.95 -5.90
CA LYS A 106 -7.98 -14.22 -7.33
C LYS A 106 -7.00 -13.20 -7.86
N LEU A 107 -5.91 -13.69 -8.40
CA LEU A 107 -5.06 -12.92 -9.29
C LEU A 107 -5.85 -12.67 -10.58
N ASP A 108 -6.84 -11.82 -10.46
CA ASP A 108 -7.42 -11.22 -11.65
C ASP A 108 -6.42 -10.16 -12.15
N GLN A 109 -6.53 -9.78 -13.40
CA GLN A 109 -5.67 -8.75 -14.03
C GLN A 109 -5.71 -7.39 -13.30
N GLN A 110 -6.51 -7.28 -12.25
CA GLN A 110 -6.61 -6.14 -11.35
C GLN A 110 -5.66 -6.33 -10.17
N GLN A 111 -4.62 -5.53 -10.14
CA GLN A 111 -3.62 -5.50 -9.04
C GLN A 111 -4.19 -4.83 -7.77
N VAL A 112 -5.48 -5.01 -7.51
CA VAL A 112 -6.21 -4.43 -6.38
C VAL A 112 -6.89 -5.55 -5.61
N LEU A 113 -6.50 -5.71 -4.35
CA LEU A 113 -7.07 -6.69 -3.44
C LEU A 113 -8.16 -6.05 -2.60
N ASN A 114 -9.39 -6.57 -2.67
CA ASN A 114 -10.43 -6.24 -1.69
C ASN A 114 -10.10 -6.91 -0.35
N VAL A 115 -9.96 -6.11 0.70
CA VAL A 115 -9.60 -6.56 2.04
C VAL A 115 -10.85 -6.99 2.78
N THR A 116 -11.10 -8.29 2.86
CA THR A 116 -12.30 -8.88 3.51
C THR A 116 -12.22 -8.85 5.04
N ASN A 117 -11.02 -8.77 5.61
CA ASN A 117 -10.80 -8.65 7.06
C ASN A 117 -9.86 -7.47 7.38
N PRO A 118 -10.38 -6.22 7.40
CA PRO A 118 -9.58 -5.04 7.62
C PRO A 118 -8.84 -5.03 8.96
N ILE A 119 -9.46 -5.53 10.03
CA ILE A 119 -8.87 -5.54 11.37
C ILE A 119 -7.60 -6.41 11.39
N LYS A 120 -7.64 -7.58 10.74
CA LYS A 120 -6.48 -8.46 10.66
C LYS A 120 -5.32 -7.80 9.90
N VAL A 121 -5.64 -7.10 8.81
CA VAL A 121 -4.63 -6.39 8.02
C VAL A 121 -4.04 -5.23 8.80
N VAL A 122 -4.87 -4.41 9.46
CA VAL A 122 -4.39 -3.29 10.28
C VAL A 122 -3.49 -3.79 11.42
N ASN A 123 -3.86 -4.88 12.11
CA ASN A 123 -3.02 -5.47 13.16
C ASN A 123 -1.67 -5.94 12.61
N ALA A 124 -1.65 -6.55 11.43
CA ALA A 124 -0.41 -6.99 10.78
C ALA A 124 0.49 -5.79 10.41
N ILE A 125 -0.10 -4.71 9.87
CA ILE A 125 0.62 -3.45 9.59
C ILE A 125 1.22 -2.90 10.88
N MET A 126 0.45 -2.81 11.95
CA MET A 126 0.93 -2.30 13.23
C MET A 126 2.07 -3.15 13.79
N GLN A 127 2.02 -4.48 13.62
CA GLN A 127 3.10 -5.37 14.00
C GLN A 127 4.37 -5.12 13.20
N ASP A 128 4.29 -4.98 11.87
CA ASP A 128 5.43 -4.66 11.02
C ASP A 128 6.05 -3.31 11.38
N LEU A 129 5.23 -2.28 11.60
CA LEU A 129 5.69 -0.95 12.01
C LEU A 129 6.32 -0.96 13.40
N HIS A 130 5.77 -1.74 14.34
CA HIS A 130 6.35 -1.93 15.66
C HIS A 130 7.73 -2.59 15.56
N ASN A 131 7.83 -3.69 14.82
CA ASN A 131 9.10 -4.41 14.62
C ASN A 131 10.17 -3.51 13.98
N THR A 132 9.77 -2.68 13.01
CA THR A 132 10.66 -1.72 12.33
C THR A 132 11.14 -0.62 13.28
N SER A 133 10.30 -0.21 14.22
CA SER A 133 10.55 0.90 15.15
C SER A 133 11.26 0.48 16.43
N ALA A 134 11.31 -0.83 16.71
CA ALA A 134 11.91 -1.33 17.96
C ALA A 134 13.40 -0.94 18.03
N VAL A 135 13.76 -0.26 19.10
CA VAL A 135 15.17 -0.02 19.46
C VAL A 135 15.64 -1.19 20.29
N ALA A 136 16.84 -1.69 20.04
CA ALA A 136 17.40 -2.78 20.82
C ALA A 136 17.35 -2.45 22.33
N SER A 137 16.83 -3.37 23.13
CA SER A 137 16.61 -3.18 24.57
C SER A 137 17.88 -2.88 25.35
N GLU A 138 19.04 -3.21 24.79
CA GLU A 138 20.36 -2.91 25.35
C GLU A 138 20.64 -1.40 25.50
N LEU A 139 19.90 -0.56 24.77
CA LEU A 139 20.02 0.90 24.82
C LEU A 139 19.10 1.54 25.88
N LEU A 140 18.24 0.76 26.53
CA LEU A 140 17.23 1.25 27.47
C LEU A 140 17.42 0.61 28.85
N PRO A 141 17.99 1.33 29.83
CA PRO A 141 18.29 0.77 31.15
C PRO A 141 17.08 0.60 32.07
N HIS A 142 15.87 0.93 31.65
CA HIS A 142 14.66 0.87 32.46
C HIS A 142 13.54 0.05 31.78
N GLU A 143 12.99 -0.91 32.52
CA GLU A 143 11.99 -1.87 32.07
C GLU A 143 10.65 -1.28 31.54
N ASN A 144 10.41 0.00 31.75
CA ASN A 144 9.16 0.68 31.39
C ASN A 144 9.33 1.79 30.35
N VAL A 145 10.45 1.84 29.64
CA VAL A 145 10.71 2.86 28.63
C VAL A 145 10.68 2.22 27.25
N TYR A 146 9.72 2.64 26.43
CA TYR A 146 9.62 2.25 25.03
C TYR A 146 10.19 3.35 24.17
N ALA A 147 11.28 3.09 23.45
CA ALA A 147 11.77 4.00 22.43
C ALA A 147 11.36 3.49 21.04
N LEU A 148 10.78 4.37 20.23
CA LEU A 148 10.43 4.09 18.85
C LEU A 148 11.33 4.92 17.93
N ASN A 149 11.90 4.27 16.92
CA ASN A 149 12.65 4.96 15.88
C ASN A 149 11.68 5.58 14.87
N VAL A 150 11.33 6.84 15.08
CA VAL A 150 10.39 7.59 14.23
C VAL A 150 10.89 7.82 12.79
N ASN A 151 12.15 7.53 12.51
CA ASN A 151 12.73 7.66 11.17
C ASN A 151 12.65 6.35 10.35
N SER A 152 12.00 5.33 10.89
CA SER A 152 11.96 4.00 10.27
C SER A 152 10.76 3.79 9.36
N TRP A 153 9.73 4.62 9.50
CA TRP A 153 8.50 4.55 8.70
C TRP A 153 7.79 5.89 8.61
N ALA A 154 6.93 6.04 7.62
CA ALA A 154 6.08 7.20 7.42
C ALA A 154 4.73 6.79 6.81
N THR A 155 3.72 7.62 7.02
CA THR A 155 2.41 7.47 6.38
C THR A 155 2.03 8.79 5.70
N LEU A 156 1.62 8.69 4.45
CA LEU A 156 0.97 9.78 3.72
C LEU A 156 -0.53 9.45 3.60
N LYS A 157 -1.36 10.45 3.81
CA LYS A 157 -2.82 10.36 3.68
C LYS A 157 -3.30 11.36 2.66
N PHE A 158 -4.03 10.88 1.65
CA PHE A 158 -4.71 11.72 0.66
C PHE A 158 -6.21 11.50 0.81
N VAL A 159 -6.97 12.58 0.90
CA VAL A 159 -8.44 12.55 0.95
C VAL A 159 -8.96 13.24 -0.31
N TYR A 160 -9.88 12.59 -1.01
CA TYR A 160 -10.48 13.13 -2.22
C TYR A 160 -11.96 12.75 -2.29
N GLU A 161 -12.74 13.58 -2.95
CA GLU A 161 -14.15 13.32 -3.21
C GLU A 161 -14.34 12.78 -4.61
N VAL A 162 -15.11 11.70 -4.72
CA VAL A 162 -15.53 11.10 -5.98
C VAL A 162 -16.91 11.61 -6.32
N THR A 163 -17.06 12.21 -7.51
CA THR A 163 -18.32 12.75 -8.00
C THR A 163 -18.93 11.88 -9.09
N ASN A 164 -20.25 12.01 -9.28
CA ASN A 164 -20.98 11.30 -10.34
C ASN A 164 -20.78 11.92 -11.74
N ASP A 165 -20.01 12.98 -11.85
CA ASP A 165 -19.76 13.65 -13.12
C ASP A 165 -19.06 12.71 -14.11
N GLN A 166 -19.33 12.91 -15.40
CA GLN A 166 -18.58 12.21 -16.46
C GLN A 166 -17.12 12.70 -16.45
N PRO A 167 -16.15 11.81 -16.68
CA PRO A 167 -14.77 12.25 -16.80
C PRO A 167 -14.65 13.23 -17.95
N SER A 168 -14.37 14.48 -17.62
CA SER A 168 -13.99 15.45 -18.64
C SER A 168 -12.57 15.10 -19.05
N THR A 169 -12.34 14.91 -20.34
CA THR A 169 -11.00 14.80 -20.92
C THR A 169 -10.29 16.14 -20.70
N PHE A 170 -9.58 16.26 -19.61
CA PHE A 170 -8.61 17.34 -19.45
C PHE A 170 -7.34 16.95 -20.22
N ASN A 171 -7.20 17.49 -21.42
CA ASN A 171 -5.90 17.56 -22.07
C ASN A 171 -5.16 18.71 -21.41
N ILE A 172 -4.13 18.40 -20.63
CA ILE A 172 -3.10 19.34 -20.19
C ILE A 172 -1.88 19.13 -21.09
#